data_c124a51c201e865600dcfa0135c5a6a2
#
_entry.id   c124a51c201e865600dcfa0135c5a6a2
#
_cell.length_a   1.000
_cell.length_b   1.000
_cell.length_c   1.000
_cell.angle_alpha   90.00
_cell.angle_beta   90.00
_cell.angle_gamma   90.00
#
_symmetry.space_group_name_H-M   'P 1'
#
loop_
_entity.id
_entity.type
_entity.pdbx_description
1 polymer ?
#
loop_
_entity_poly.entity_id
_entity_poly.type
_entity_poly.pdbx_seq_one_letter_code
_entity_poly.pdbx_strand_id
1 'polypeptide(L)'
;MFKDNLVSLRKIHGYSQDELAEKIGVTRQTLSKYETGESLPDIERCKRLADIFGVSMDDLVNYEKTDRENLGLEVPPKGKHVFGMVKVGDKGQIVIPANARKIFDIQPGDNLLILGDEEQGIASLKEKSFLEQLHLMERMRHIESGE
;
A
#
# COMPACT_ATOMS: atom_id res chain seq x y z
N MET A 1 2.40 13.74 -9.63
CA MET A 1 2.00 13.18 -8.32
C MET A 1 0.48 12.98 -8.27
N PHE A 2 -0.31 13.76 -7.55
CA PHE A 2 -1.77 13.51 -7.40
C PHE A 2 -2.50 13.26 -8.74
N LYS A 3 -2.39 14.16 -9.70
CA LYS A 3 -3.06 14.02 -11.01
C LYS A 3 -2.69 12.74 -11.75
N ASP A 4 -1.43 12.35 -11.69
CA ASP A 4 -0.93 11.17 -12.38
C ASP A 4 -1.44 9.89 -11.69
N ASN A 5 -1.47 9.88 -10.36
CA ASN A 5 -2.06 8.80 -9.58
C ASN A 5 -3.56 8.68 -9.84
N LEU A 6 -4.28 9.80 -9.86
CA LEU A 6 -5.72 9.84 -10.15
C LEU A 6 -6.05 9.25 -11.53
N VAL A 7 -5.34 9.69 -12.57
CA VAL A 7 -5.54 9.18 -13.93
C VAL A 7 -5.22 7.70 -14.03
N SER A 8 -4.12 7.28 -13.41
CA SER A 8 -3.70 5.88 -13.41
C SER A 8 -4.70 4.98 -12.71
N LEU A 9 -5.09 5.33 -11.48
CA LEU A 9 -6.07 4.57 -10.69
C LEU A 9 -7.42 4.49 -11.39
N ARG A 10 -7.91 5.59 -11.98
CA ARG A 10 -9.15 5.58 -12.75
C ARG A 10 -9.10 4.57 -13.89
N LYS A 11 -8.02 4.59 -14.67
CA LYS A 11 -7.83 3.67 -15.81
C LYS A 11 -7.73 2.21 -15.38
N ILE A 12 -6.98 1.92 -14.31
CA ILE A 12 -6.82 0.56 -13.77
C ILE A 12 -8.17 0.00 -13.32
N HIS A 13 -9.01 0.86 -12.68
CA HIS A 13 -10.35 0.46 -12.24
C HIS A 13 -11.41 0.48 -13.36
N GLY A 14 -11.01 0.83 -14.58
CA GLY A 14 -11.89 0.83 -15.75
C GLY A 14 -12.96 1.93 -15.76
N TYR A 15 -12.82 2.97 -14.94
CA TYR A 15 -13.79 4.07 -14.92
C TYR A 15 -13.54 5.08 -16.04
N SER A 16 -14.62 5.48 -16.72
CA SER A 16 -14.64 6.71 -17.51
C SER A 16 -14.59 7.95 -16.60
N GLN A 17 -14.30 9.12 -17.19
CA GLN A 17 -14.36 10.38 -16.42
C GLN A 17 -15.79 10.66 -15.91
N ASP A 18 -16.82 10.35 -16.70
CA ASP A 18 -18.20 10.54 -16.30
C ASP A 18 -18.58 9.66 -15.11
N GLU A 19 -18.26 8.37 -15.16
CA GLU A 19 -18.53 7.42 -14.07
C GLU A 19 -17.83 7.81 -12.77
N LEU A 20 -16.55 8.18 -12.84
CA LEU A 20 -15.83 8.57 -11.63
C LEU A 20 -16.35 9.92 -11.09
N ALA A 21 -16.67 10.88 -11.95
CA ALA A 21 -17.24 12.16 -11.55
C ALA A 21 -18.56 11.98 -10.81
N GLU A 22 -19.45 11.14 -11.32
CA GLU A 22 -20.72 10.79 -10.66
C GLU A 22 -20.46 10.17 -9.26
N LYS A 23 -19.54 9.23 -9.16
CA LYS A 23 -19.20 8.56 -7.88
C LYS A 23 -18.70 9.51 -6.79
N ILE A 24 -17.99 10.56 -7.15
CA ILE A 24 -17.48 11.56 -6.18
C ILE A 24 -18.34 12.82 -6.09
N GLY A 25 -19.44 12.87 -6.82
CA GLY A 25 -20.40 13.99 -6.75
C GLY A 25 -19.89 15.30 -7.37
N VAL A 26 -19.18 15.21 -8.49
CA VAL A 26 -18.71 16.37 -9.27
C VAL A 26 -19.11 16.24 -10.74
N THR A 27 -18.93 17.33 -11.51
CA THR A 27 -19.10 17.26 -12.96
C THR A 27 -17.87 16.63 -13.63
N ARG A 28 -18.06 16.05 -14.83
CA ARG A 28 -16.95 15.57 -15.65
C ARG A 28 -15.88 16.65 -15.86
N GLN A 29 -16.29 17.90 -16.09
CA GLN A 29 -15.38 19.03 -16.27
C GLN A 29 -14.51 19.28 -15.03
N THR A 30 -15.11 19.19 -13.84
CA THR A 30 -14.38 19.30 -12.57
C THR A 30 -13.36 18.16 -12.41
N LEU A 31 -13.75 16.93 -12.70
CA LEU A 31 -12.82 15.80 -12.66
C LEU A 31 -11.69 15.98 -13.68
N SER A 32 -11.98 16.44 -14.89
CA SER A 32 -10.96 16.74 -15.90
C SER A 32 -9.93 17.75 -15.39
N LYS A 33 -10.36 18.79 -14.66
CA LYS A 33 -9.47 19.77 -14.05
C LYS A 33 -8.58 19.16 -12.95
N TYR A 34 -9.09 18.19 -12.21
CA TYR A 34 -8.26 17.42 -11.25
C TYR A 34 -7.20 16.59 -11.99
N GLU A 35 -7.55 15.95 -13.09
CA GLU A 35 -6.65 15.13 -13.90
C GLU A 35 -5.60 15.95 -14.66
N THR A 36 -5.89 17.19 -15.03
CA THR A 36 -4.93 18.11 -15.66
C THR A 36 -4.07 18.86 -14.62
N GLY A 37 -4.49 18.89 -13.37
CA GLY A 37 -3.84 19.62 -12.30
C GLY A 37 -4.22 21.11 -12.26
N GLU A 38 -5.26 21.52 -13.00
CA GLU A 38 -5.78 22.89 -12.96
C GLU A 38 -6.47 23.21 -11.63
N SER A 39 -7.02 22.20 -10.96
CA SER A 39 -7.59 22.32 -9.62
C SER A 39 -7.35 21.06 -8.81
N LEU A 40 -7.47 21.18 -7.49
CA LEU A 40 -7.37 20.06 -6.57
C LEU A 40 -8.74 19.80 -5.92
N PRO A 41 -9.08 18.53 -5.65
CA PRO A 41 -10.25 18.22 -4.85
C PRO A 41 -10.05 18.68 -3.40
N ASP A 42 -11.16 18.96 -2.72
CA ASP A 42 -11.16 19.13 -1.28
C ASP A 42 -10.90 17.80 -0.56
N ILE A 43 -10.68 17.88 0.76
CA ILE A 43 -10.34 16.72 1.58
C ILE A 43 -11.42 15.63 1.52
N GLU A 44 -12.69 16.01 1.49
CA GLU A 44 -13.80 15.05 1.43
C GLU A 44 -13.79 14.27 0.12
N ARG A 45 -13.57 14.96 -1.00
CA ARG A 45 -13.47 14.32 -2.31
C ARG A 45 -12.21 13.50 -2.47
N CYS A 46 -11.06 13.95 -1.89
CA CYS A 46 -9.84 13.14 -1.81
C CYS A 46 -10.10 11.83 -1.06
N LYS A 47 -10.79 11.89 0.07
CA LYS A 47 -11.14 10.71 0.86
C LYS A 47 -12.03 9.75 0.06
N ARG A 48 -13.06 10.26 -0.61
CA ARG A 48 -13.93 9.45 -1.47
C ARG A 48 -13.15 8.76 -2.60
N LEU A 49 -12.25 9.48 -3.25
CA LEU A 49 -11.38 8.91 -4.28
C LEU A 49 -10.50 7.79 -3.72
N ALA A 50 -9.88 8.02 -2.57
CA ALA A 50 -9.05 7.01 -1.90
C ALA A 50 -9.88 5.76 -1.54
N ASP A 51 -11.08 5.93 -1.02
CA ASP A 51 -11.99 4.83 -0.67
C ASP A 51 -12.46 4.06 -1.91
N ILE A 52 -12.81 4.74 -3.00
CA ILE A 52 -13.22 4.12 -4.28
C ILE A 52 -12.10 3.26 -4.85
N PHE A 53 -10.86 3.75 -4.80
CA PHE A 53 -9.69 3.05 -5.34
C PHE A 53 -9.05 2.07 -4.36
N GLY A 54 -9.50 2.04 -3.09
CA GLY A 54 -8.93 1.16 -2.07
C GLY A 54 -7.47 1.47 -1.72
N VAL A 55 -7.07 2.74 -1.82
CA VAL A 55 -5.72 3.23 -1.48
C VAL A 55 -5.75 4.16 -0.28
N SER A 56 -4.58 4.45 0.31
CA SER A 56 -4.51 5.49 1.34
C SER A 56 -4.61 6.89 0.72
N MET A 57 -5.11 7.88 1.47
CA MET A 57 -5.10 9.28 1.01
C MET A 57 -3.67 9.78 0.79
N ASP A 58 -2.74 9.38 1.64
CA ASP A 58 -1.34 9.77 1.51
C ASP A 58 -0.75 9.24 0.20
N ASP A 59 -0.96 7.97 -0.11
CA ASP A 59 -0.50 7.39 -1.37
C ASP A 59 -1.20 8.01 -2.58
N LEU A 60 -2.49 8.28 -2.50
CA LEU A 60 -3.20 8.97 -3.60
C LEU A 60 -2.56 10.32 -3.92
N VAL A 61 -2.14 11.07 -2.90
CA VAL A 61 -1.60 12.43 -3.05
C VAL A 61 -0.10 12.42 -3.36
N ASN A 62 0.67 11.63 -2.64
CA ASN A 62 2.13 11.74 -2.57
C ASN A 62 2.90 10.60 -3.23
N TYR A 63 2.23 9.50 -3.63
CA TYR A 63 2.93 8.38 -4.24
C TYR A 63 3.59 8.79 -5.57
N GLU A 64 4.88 8.56 -5.68
CA GLU A 64 5.65 8.81 -6.88
C GLU A 64 6.07 7.50 -7.54
N LYS A 65 5.71 7.35 -8.81
CA LYS A 65 6.17 6.24 -9.65
C LYS A 65 7.58 6.55 -10.15
N THR A 66 8.57 6.42 -9.30
CA THR A 66 9.95 6.58 -9.73
C THR A 66 10.58 5.20 -9.96
N ASP A 67 11.36 5.08 -11.03
CA ASP A 67 12.07 3.83 -11.36
C ASP A 67 13.08 3.40 -10.28
N ARG A 68 13.48 4.32 -9.41
CA ARG A 68 14.46 4.04 -8.35
C ARG A 68 13.84 3.57 -7.03
N GLU A 69 12.72 4.16 -6.64
CA GLU A 69 12.12 3.89 -5.32
C GLU A 69 10.95 2.91 -5.43
N ASN A 70 10.10 3.08 -6.41
CA ASN A 70 8.85 2.32 -6.55
C ASN A 70 8.79 1.41 -7.79
N LEU A 71 9.92 1.26 -8.52
CA LEU A 71 10.02 0.35 -9.67
C LEU A 71 8.94 0.57 -10.76
N GLY A 72 8.43 1.78 -10.91
CA GLY A 72 7.30 2.05 -11.79
C GLY A 72 5.99 1.38 -11.39
N LEU A 73 5.93 0.83 -10.17
CA LEU A 73 4.73 0.17 -9.66
C LEU A 73 3.59 1.16 -9.47
N GLU A 74 2.38 0.67 -9.61
CA GLU A 74 1.17 1.44 -9.35
C GLU A 74 1.00 1.77 -7.87
N VAL A 75 0.14 2.75 -7.57
CA VAL A 75 -0.22 3.09 -6.19
C VAL A 75 -0.66 1.83 -5.45
N PRO A 76 0.00 1.48 -4.34
CA PRO A 76 -0.32 0.24 -3.63
C PRO A 76 -1.70 0.31 -2.96
N PRO A 77 -2.39 -0.82 -2.81
CA PRO A 77 -3.61 -0.90 -2.01
C PRO A 77 -3.36 -0.46 -0.57
N LYS A 78 -4.39 0.06 0.08
CA LYS A 78 -4.33 0.48 1.49
C LYS A 78 -3.77 -0.64 2.38
N GLY A 79 -2.80 -0.29 3.23
CA GLY A 79 -2.12 -1.23 4.12
C GLY A 79 -0.98 -2.03 3.47
N LYS A 80 -0.72 -1.84 2.17
CA LYS A 80 0.44 -2.37 1.47
C LYS A 80 1.40 -1.24 1.13
N HIS A 81 2.69 -1.54 1.12
CA HIS A 81 3.74 -0.54 0.97
C HIS A 81 4.83 -1.02 0.03
N VAL A 82 5.38 -0.11 -0.76
CA VAL A 82 6.60 -0.31 -1.53
C VAL A 82 7.71 0.50 -0.84
N PHE A 83 8.75 -0.19 -0.39
CA PHE A 83 9.87 0.42 0.34
C PHE A 83 11.12 0.64 -0.52
N GLY A 84 11.02 0.38 -1.82
CA GLY A 84 12.12 0.48 -2.76
C GLY A 84 13.04 -0.75 -2.80
N MET A 85 14.16 -0.61 -3.46
CA MET A 85 15.19 -1.65 -3.57
C MET A 85 16.29 -1.47 -2.53
N VAL A 86 16.76 -2.56 -1.97
CA VAL A 86 17.91 -2.60 -1.08
C VAL A 86 19.02 -3.48 -1.69
N LYS A 87 20.27 -3.11 -1.43
CA LYS A 87 21.41 -3.89 -1.89
C LYS A 87 21.78 -4.94 -0.83
N VAL A 88 22.00 -6.16 -1.29
CA VAL A 88 22.54 -7.24 -0.45
C VAL A 88 24.04 -7.06 -0.30
N GLY A 89 24.52 -7.04 0.93
CA GLY A 89 25.95 -6.98 1.23
C GLY A 89 26.67 -8.33 1.10
N ASP A 90 27.99 -8.32 1.26
CA ASP A 90 28.86 -9.49 1.04
C ASP A 90 28.53 -10.69 1.95
N LYS A 91 27.94 -10.43 3.10
CA LYS A 91 27.52 -11.46 4.07
C LYS A 91 26.03 -11.83 3.96
N GLY A 92 25.36 -11.41 2.89
CA GLY A 92 23.93 -11.65 2.70
C GLY A 92 23.02 -10.72 3.51
N GLN A 93 23.55 -9.68 4.18
CA GLN A 93 22.77 -8.72 4.94
C GLN A 93 22.13 -7.64 4.05
N ILE A 94 21.00 -7.14 4.49
CA ILE A 94 20.34 -5.94 3.93
C ILE A 94 20.09 -4.94 5.06
N VAL A 95 20.00 -3.66 4.71
CA VAL A 95 19.46 -2.63 5.61
C VAL A 95 17.97 -2.52 5.36
N ILE A 96 17.17 -2.79 6.39
CA ILE A 96 15.72 -2.60 6.31
C ILE A 96 15.44 -1.10 6.15
N PRO A 97 14.69 -0.66 5.11
CA PRO A 97 14.39 0.75 4.90
C PRO A 97 13.77 1.41 6.13
N ALA A 98 14.13 2.67 6.38
CA ALA A 98 13.69 3.39 7.57
C ALA A 98 12.16 3.47 7.70
N ASN A 99 11.44 3.67 6.58
CA ASN A 99 9.99 3.68 6.57
C ASN A 99 9.38 2.32 6.91
N ALA A 100 9.99 1.21 6.45
CA ALA A 100 9.55 -0.13 6.84
C ALA A 100 9.73 -0.36 8.34
N ARG A 101 10.89 0.03 8.89
CA ARG A 101 11.14 -0.08 10.34
C ARG A 101 10.14 0.72 11.16
N LYS A 102 9.76 1.92 10.69
CA LYS A 102 8.78 2.77 11.34
C LYS A 102 7.37 2.19 11.29
N ILE A 103 6.92 1.74 10.12
CA ILE A 103 5.56 1.21 9.92
C ILE A 103 5.36 -0.10 10.69
N PHE A 104 6.34 -0.98 10.67
CA PHE A 104 6.28 -2.28 11.34
C PHE A 104 6.91 -2.29 12.74
N ASP A 105 7.26 -1.10 13.27
CA ASP A 105 7.86 -0.93 14.60
C ASP A 105 9.05 -1.88 14.85
N ILE A 106 9.98 -1.94 13.89
CA ILE A 106 11.18 -2.77 13.99
C ILE A 106 12.27 -1.97 14.70
N GLN A 107 12.68 -2.46 15.88
CA GLN A 107 13.67 -1.82 16.74
C GLN A 107 14.98 -2.63 16.78
N PRO A 108 16.12 -1.97 17.09
CA PRO A 108 17.36 -2.68 17.34
C PRO A 108 17.17 -3.74 18.45
N GLY A 109 17.65 -4.97 18.20
CA GLY A 109 17.49 -6.10 19.11
C GLY A 109 16.24 -6.95 18.88
N ASP A 110 15.32 -6.52 18.01
CA ASP A 110 14.20 -7.37 17.60
C ASP A 110 14.67 -8.59 16.81
N ASN A 111 13.96 -9.70 16.98
CA ASN A 111 14.13 -10.89 16.17
C ASN A 111 13.11 -10.90 15.03
N LEU A 112 13.57 -11.22 13.84
CA LEU A 112 12.73 -11.44 12.67
C LEU A 112 12.75 -12.92 12.29
N LEU A 113 11.57 -13.49 12.10
CA LEU A 113 11.40 -14.80 11.49
C LEU A 113 11.50 -14.64 9.98
N ILE A 114 12.39 -15.36 9.35
CA ILE A 114 12.57 -15.37 7.90
C ILE A 114 11.93 -16.63 7.35
N LEU A 115 10.98 -16.46 6.46
CA LEU A 115 10.26 -17.52 5.75
C LEU A 115 10.60 -17.45 4.27
N GLY A 116 10.59 -18.59 3.60
CA GLY A 116 10.85 -18.67 2.17
C GLY A 116 9.83 -19.53 1.45
N ASP A 117 9.50 -19.13 0.26
CA ASP A 117 8.73 -19.88 -0.71
C ASP A 117 9.50 -19.84 -2.04
N GLU A 118 9.76 -20.99 -2.64
CA GLU A 118 10.60 -21.07 -3.84
C GLU A 118 10.01 -20.30 -5.04
N GLU A 119 8.70 -20.12 -5.08
CA GLU A 119 8.01 -19.38 -6.14
C GLU A 119 7.81 -17.89 -5.79
N GLN A 120 7.56 -17.56 -4.52
CA GLN A 120 7.21 -16.21 -4.08
C GLN A 120 8.40 -15.44 -3.49
N GLY A 121 9.43 -16.13 -2.99
CA GLY A 121 10.62 -15.54 -2.42
C GLY A 121 10.65 -15.55 -0.90
N ILE A 122 11.28 -14.53 -0.32
CA ILE A 122 11.55 -14.44 1.13
C ILE A 122 10.61 -13.42 1.75
N ALA A 123 10.00 -13.78 2.87
CA ALA A 123 9.23 -12.91 3.74
C ALA A 123 9.85 -12.83 5.13
N SER A 124 9.70 -11.69 5.80
CA SER A 124 10.13 -11.50 7.18
C SER A 124 8.97 -11.03 8.06
N LEU A 125 8.89 -11.58 9.27
CA LEU A 125 7.87 -11.25 10.28
C LEU A 125 8.54 -10.99 11.62
N LYS A 126 8.03 -10.03 12.40
CA LYS A 126 8.46 -9.90 13.80
C LYS A 126 8.05 -11.17 14.57
N GLU A 127 8.97 -11.70 15.38
CA GLU A 127 8.71 -12.87 16.22
C GLU A 127 7.43 -12.74 17.03
N LYS A 128 7.22 -11.59 17.66
CA LYS A 128 6.01 -11.30 18.44
C LYS A 128 4.73 -11.42 17.59
N SER A 129 4.71 -10.88 16.40
CA SER A 129 3.55 -10.95 15.49
C SER A 129 3.26 -12.37 15.04
N PHE A 130 4.29 -13.18 14.83
CA PHE A 130 4.13 -14.59 14.49
C PHE A 130 3.54 -15.40 15.64
N LEU A 131 4.02 -15.20 16.87
CA LEU A 131 3.48 -15.85 18.06
C LEU A 131 2.03 -15.49 18.33
N GLU A 132 1.65 -14.22 18.15
CA GLU A 132 0.27 -13.76 18.26
C GLU A 132 -0.65 -14.45 17.24
N GLN A 133 -0.19 -14.61 15.99
CA GLN A 133 -0.94 -15.32 14.94
C GLN A 133 -1.10 -16.81 15.27
N LEU A 134 -0.05 -17.48 15.76
CA LEU A 134 -0.14 -18.89 16.19
C LEU A 134 -1.17 -19.08 17.31
N HIS A 135 -1.11 -18.26 18.34
CA HIS A 135 -2.07 -18.33 19.45
C HIS A 135 -3.52 -18.07 19.00
N LEU A 136 -3.71 -17.18 18.02
CA LEU A 136 -5.03 -16.92 17.44
C LEU A 136 -5.55 -18.15 16.68
N MET A 137 -4.72 -18.79 15.88
CA MET A 137 -5.08 -20.01 15.14
C MET A 137 -5.43 -21.17 16.10
N GLU A 138 -4.68 -21.35 17.18
CA GLU A 138 -4.97 -22.35 18.21
C GLU A 138 -6.32 -22.12 18.86
N ARG A 139 -6.64 -20.87 19.22
CA ARG A 139 -7.96 -20.51 19.78
C ARG A 139 -9.09 -20.81 18.80
N MET A 140 -8.94 -20.46 17.53
CA MET A 140 -9.95 -20.74 16.50
C MET A 140 -10.18 -22.25 16.34
N ARG A 141 -9.11 -23.05 16.35
CA ARG A 141 -9.19 -24.51 16.26
C ARG A 141 -9.93 -25.13 17.45
N HIS A 142 -9.73 -24.63 18.68
CA HIS A 142 -10.47 -25.07 19.87
C HIS A 142 -11.96 -24.70 19.82
N ILE A 143 -12.31 -23.56 19.20
CA ILE A 143 -13.71 -23.17 19.03
C ILE A 143 -14.41 -24.08 18.00
N GLU A 144 -13.73 -24.45 16.90
CA GLU A 144 -14.28 -25.33 15.89
C GLU A 144 -14.40 -26.80 16.37
N SER A 145 -13.51 -27.25 17.25
CA SER A 145 -13.56 -28.62 17.83
C SER A 145 -14.55 -28.78 18.96
N GLY A 146 -15.20 -27.72 19.43
CA GLY A 146 -16.23 -27.77 20.45
C GLY A 146 -15.75 -28.16 21.86
N GLU A 147 -14.45 -28.02 22.13
CA GLU A 147 -13.83 -28.18 23.45
C GLU A 147 -13.65 -26.86 24.20
#